data_cfed4d6eaba167a36c5bbdbe01849112
#
_entry.id   cfed4d6eaba167a36c5bbdbe01849112
#
_cell.length_a   1.000
_cell.length_b   1.000
_cell.length_c   1.000
_cell.angle_alpha   90.00
_cell.angle_beta   90.00
_cell.angle_gamma   90.00
#
_symmetry.space_group_name_H-M   'P 1'
#
loop_
_entity.id
_entity.type
_entity.pdbx_description
1 polymer ?
#
loop_
_entity_poly.entity_id
_entity_poly.type
_entity_poly.pdbx_seq_one_letter_code
_entity_poly.pdbx_strand_id
1 'polypeptide(L)'
;LYFTWGTNMERYTNFKDFYPYYLSEHSNKTTKLLHFIGTTIAIYLYIRFFMTFDLMYLLYSLLAGYGFAWIGHFFVEKNKPATFKYPFWSFIGDHKMYLEILQGKHKII
;
A
#
# COMPACT_ATOMS: atom_id res chain seq x y z
N LEU A 1 3.63 20.71 -13.12
CA LEU A 1 3.48 20.67 -13.00
C LEU A 1 3.41 20.40 -12.99
N TYR A 2 3.55 20.52 -12.93
CA TYR A 2 3.39 20.56 -12.75
C TYR A 2 3.66 20.45 -12.37
N PHE A 3 3.76 20.66 -12.18
CA PHE A 3 3.75 20.65 -11.52
C PHE A 3 3.39 20.72 -10.96
N THR A 4 3.36 20.86 -11.02
CA THR A 4 2.97 20.91 -10.29
C THR A 4 2.79 20.32 -9.30
N TRP A 5 3.12 20.43 -9.25
CA TRP A 5 3.03 19.86 -8.19
C TRP A 5 2.07 20.28 -7.49
N GLY A 6 1.66 20.37 -7.89
CA GLY A 6 0.89 20.61 -7.60
C GLY A 6 0.08 21.05 -7.41
N THR A 7 -0.02 21.54 -7.77
CA THR A 7 -0.82 21.96 -7.75
C THR A 7 -1.56 21.82 -7.63
N ASN A 8 -1.43 21.98 -7.80
CA ASN A 8 -2.09 21.74 -7.64
C ASN A 8 -2.62 21.16 -7.41
N MET A 9 -1.98 21.23 -7.49
CA MET A 9 -2.33 20.62 -7.46
C MET A 9 -3.42 19.93 -7.00
N GLU A 10 -3.62 19.34 -7.67
CA GLU A 10 -4.91 18.81 -7.32
C GLU A 10 -4.77 17.65 -6.37
N ARG A 11 -5.68 17.56 -5.37
CA ARG A 11 -5.71 16.46 -4.42
C ARG A 11 -7.01 15.68 -4.61
N TYR A 12 -6.95 14.37 -4.41
CA TYR A 12 -8.15 13.55 -4.37
C TYR A 12 -8.93 13.86 -3.10
N THR A 13 -10.24 13.92 -3.18
CA THR A 13 -11.09 14.29 -2.05
C THR A 13 -11.94 13.13 -1.54
N ASN A 14 -11.89 11.98 -2.24
CA ASN A 14 -12.59 10.78 -1.80
C ASN A 14 -11.82 9.55 -2.25
N PHE A 15 -12.07 8.44 -1.58
CA PHE A 15 -11.34 7.21 -1.85
C PHE A 15 -11.66 6.64 -3.24
N LYS A 16 -12.89 6.80 -3.69
CA LYS A 16 -13.31 6.26 -4.99
C LYS A 16 -12.45 6.83 -6.12
N ASP A 17 -12.18 8.13 -6.07
CA ASP A 17 -11.34 8.79 -7.08
C ASP A 17 -9.86 8.53 -6.84
N PHE A 18 -9.46 8.37 -5.59
CA PHE A 18 -8.07 8.09 -5.23
C PHE A 18 -7.62 6.70 -5.68
N TYR A 19 -8.48 5.70 -5.56
CA TYR A 19 -8.05 4.31 -5.73
C TYR A 19 -7.51 3.99 -7.14
N PRO A 20 -8.12 4.47 -8.24
CA PRO A 20 -7.51 4.26 -9.56
C PRO A 20 -6.10 4.84 -9.67
N TYR A 21 -5.86 6.02 -9.07
CA TYR A 21 -4.52 6.58 -9.00
C TYR A 21 -3.59 5.66 -8.20
N TYR A 22 -4.06 5.17 -7.05
CA TYR A 22 -3.29 4.24 -6.24
C TYR A 22 -2.87 3.02 -7.06
N LEU A 23 -3.80 2.42 -7.80
CA LEU A 23 -3.49 1.25 -8.63
C LEU A 23 -2.50 1.59 -9.74
N SER A 24 -2.56 2.79 -10.30
CA SER A 24 -1.63 3.20 -11.35
C SER A 24 -0.19 3.29 -10.84
N GLU A 25 -0.02 3.56 -9.53
CA GLU A 25 1.30 3.62 -8.89
C GLU A 25 1.82 2.24 -8.53
N HIS A 26 1.04 1.19 -8.77
CA HIS A 26 1.39 -0.21 -8.48
C HIS A 26 1.23 -1.05 -9.76
N SER A 27 1.69 -0.53 -10.89
CA SER A 27 1.43 -1.16 -12.19
C SER A 27 2.22 -2.45 -12.43
N ASN A 28 3.38 -2.58 -11.78
CA ASN A 28 4.27 -3.72 -12.00
C ASN A 28 3.83 -4.90 -11.13
N LYS A 29 3.84 -6.10 -11.71
CA LYS A 29 3.47 -7.31 -10.97
C LYS A 29 4.37 -7.54 -9.75
N THR A 30 5.66 -7.23 -9.88
CA THR A 30 6.60 -7.39 -8.76
C THR A 30 6.23 -6.49 -7.61
N THR A 31 5.81 -5.25 -7.90
CA THR A 31 5.36 -4.32 -6.86
C THR A 31 4.13 -4.87 -6.15
N LYS A 32 3.17 -5.39 -6.91
CA LYS A 32 1.97 -5.99 -6.33
C LYS A 32 2.32 -7.22 -5.49
N LEU A 33 3.27 -8.03 -5.95
CA LEU A 33 3.73 -9.19 -5.18
C LEU A 33 4.36 -8.78 -3.86
N LEU A 34 5.21 -7.74 -3.89
CA LEU A 34 5.83 -7.24 -2.67
C LEU A 34 4.79 -6.72 -1.69
N HIS A 35 3.79 -5.98 -2.18
CA HIS A 35 2.68 -5.55 -1.34
C HIS A 35 1.92 -6.73 -0.77
N PHE A 36 1.70 -7.76 -1.58
CA PHE A 36 0.98 -8.94 -1.12
C PHE A 36 1.74 -9.65 0.01
N ILE A 37 3.04 -9.83 -0.15
CA ILE A 37 3.88 -10.47 0.87
C ILE A 37 3.86 -9.63 2.16
N GLY A 38 4.12 -8.33 2.03
CA GLY A 38 4.15 -7.45 3.20
C GLY A 38 2.84 -7.40 3.94
N THR A 39 1.73 -7.32 3.20
CA THR A 39 0.40 -7.27 3.82
C THR A 39 0.03 -8.61 4.46
N THR A 40 0.43 -9.73 3.86
CA THR A 40 0.22 -11.05 4.47
C THR A 40 0.91 -11.13 5.83
N ILE A 41 2.17 -10.69 5.90
CA ILE A 41 2.91 -10.68 7.17
C ILE A 41 2.23 -9.73 8.15
N ALA A 42 1.81 -8.55 7.69
CA ALA A 42 1.13 -7.58 8.54
C ALA A 42 -0.15 -8.15 9.14
N ILE A 43 -0.95 -8.86 8.33
CA ILE A 43 -2.20 -9.47 8.82
C ILE A 43 -1.92 -10.53 9.88
N TYR A 44 -0.89 -11.35 9.67
CA TYR A 44 -0.47 -12.31 10.70
C TYR A 44 -0.13 -11.60 12.00
N LEU A 45 0.57 -10.48 11.92
CA LEU A 45 0.97 -9.71 13.10
C LEU A 45 -0.23 -9.00 13.74
N TYR A 46 -1.24 -8.57 12.96
CA TYR A 46 -2.49 -8.06 13.55
C TYR A 46 -3.15 -9.15 14.40
N ILE A 47 -3.20 -10.38 13.90
CA ILE A 47 -3.80 -11.49 14.63
C ILE A 47 -3.03 -11.73 15.93
N ARG A 48 -1.71 -11.71 15.88
CA ARG A 48 -0.89 -11.87 17.09
C ARG A 48 -1.15 -10.74 18.07
N PHE A 49 -1.33 -9.52 17.58
CA PHE A 49 -1.67 -8.41 18.48
C PHE A 49 -3.00 -8.69 19.20
N PHE A 50 -4.03 -9.11 18.48
CA PHE A 50 -5.32 -9.35 19.10
C PHE A 50 -5.31 -10.55 20.06
N MET A 51 -4.35 -11.47 19.90
CA MET A 51 -4.20 -12.60 20.82
C MET A 51 -3.43 -12.23 22.09
N THR A 52 -2.57 -11.24 22.04
CA THR A 52 -1.64 -10.91 23.15
C THR A 52 -1.80 -9.51 23.70
N PHE A 53 -2.38 -8.58 22.92
CA PHE A 53 -2.42 -7.14 23.17
C PHE A 53 -1.03 -6.52 23.36
N ASP A 54 0.00 -7.16 22.81
CA ASP A 54 1.35 -6.61 22.79
C ASP A 54 1.49 -5.66 21.62
N LEU A 55 1.67 -4.36 21.92
CA LEU A 55 1.74 -3.31 20.89
C LEU A 55 2.89 -3.49 19.91
N MET A 56 3.93 -4.24 20.30
CA MET A 56 5.05 -4.48 19.40
C MET A 56 4.62 -5.19 18.12
N TYR A 57 3.59 -6.03 18.18
CA TYR A 57 3.08 -6.67 16.96
C TYR A 57 2.51 -5.66 15.96
N LEU A 58 1.87 -4.59 16.45
CA LEU A 58 1.42 -3.52 15.56
C LEU A 58 2.60 -2.78 14.93
N LEU A 59 3.63 -2.50 15.72
CA LEU A 59 4.84 -1.86 15.17
C LEU A 59 5.47 -2.74 14.09
N TYR A 60 5.63 -4.03 14.36
CA TYR A 60 6.21 -4.95 13.38
C TYR A 60 5.34 -5.06 12.14
N SER A 61 4.01 -4.98 12.28
CA SER A 61 3.12 -5.02 11.12
C SER A 61 3.34 -3.82 10.21
N LEU A 62 3.54 -2.63 10.77
CA LEU A 62 3.83 -1.44 9.98
C LEU A 62 5.18 -1.57 9.27
N LEU A 63 6.20 -2.07 9.99
CA LEU A 63 7.52 -2.25 9.39
C LEU A 63 7.49 -3.25 8.25
N ALA A 64 6.78 -4.36 8.42
CA ALA A 64 6.67 -5.38 7.37
C ALA A 64 5.89 -4.84 6.16
N GLY A 65 4.71 -4.26 6.40
CA GLY A 65 3.87 -3.76 5.33
C GLY A 65 4.54 -2.67 4.52
N TYR A 66 5.04 -1.64 5.21
CA TYR A 66 5.68 -0.53 4.51
C TYR A 66 7.06 -0.88 3.98
N GLY A 67 7.80 -1.75 4.66
CA GLY A 67 9.12 -2.16 4.17
C GLY A 67 9.05 -2.80 2.79
N PHE A 68 8.19 -3.79 2.64
CA PHE A 68 8.01 -4.45 1.34
C PHE A 68 7.42 -3.50 0.30
N ALA A 69 6.44 -2.69 0.70
CA ALA A 69 5.80 -1.75 -0.22
C ALA A 69 6.79 -0.72 -0.76
N TRP A 70 7.63 -0.17 0.12
CA TRP A 70 8.58 0.87 -0.29
C TRP A 70 9.70 0.31 -1.15
N ILE A 71 10.11 -0.94 -0.93
CA ILE A 71 11.04 -1.60 -1.85
C ILE A 71 10.43 -1.62 -3.25
N GLY A 72 9.15 -1.98 -3.37
CA GLY A 72 8.47 -1.96 -4.65
C GLY A 72 8.44 -0.58 -5.29
N HIS A 73 8.10 0.44 -4.51
CA HIS A 73 8.00 1.79 -5.06
C HIS A 73 9.35 2.36 -5.47
N PHE A 74 10.36 2.26 -4.61
CA PHE A 74 11.64 2.91 -4.87
C PHE A 74 12.51 2.13 -5.85
N PHE A 75 12.42 0.81 -5.86
CA PHE A 75 13.35 0.00 -6.67
C PHE A 75 12.70 -0.62 -7.92
N VAL A 76 11.40 -0.83 -7.91
CA VAL A 76 10.70 -1.44 -9.05
C VAL A 76 9.95 -0.39 -9.84
N GLU A 77 9.03 0.34 -9.20
CA GLU A 77 8.22 1.35 -9.88
C GLU A 77 9.00 2.64 -10.14
N LYS A 78 10.01 2.92 -9.32
CA LYS A 78 10.78 4.15 -9.39
C LYS A 78 9.91 5.38 -9.11
N ASN A 79 8.99 5.26 -8.16
CA ASN A 79 8.10 6.34 -7.77
C ASN A 79 8.07 6.47 -6.25
N LYS A 80 7.34 7.46 -5.76
CA LYS A 80 7.17 7.66 -4.33
C LYS A 80 5.90 6.95 -3.87
N PRO A 81 5.92 6.34 -2.67
CA PRO A 81 4.72 5.74 -2.13
C PRO A 81 3.60 6.77 -1.98
N ALA A 82 2.37 6.39 -2.32
CA ALA A 82 1.21 7.25 -2.14
C ALA A 82 1.00 7.63 -0.67
N THR A 83 1.52 6.82 0.26
CA THR A 83 1.49 7.09 1.69
C THR A 83 2.04 8.46 2.06
N PHE A 84 3.03 8.97 1.31
CA PHE A 84 3.63 10.27 1.62
C PHE A 84 2.64 11.41 1.45
N LYS A 85 1.64 11.25 0.61
CA LYS A 85 0.66 12.30 0.32
C LYS A 85 -0.73 11.96 0.85
N TYR A 86 -1.07 10.66 0.87
CA TYR A 86 -2.39 10.17 1.29
C TYR A 86 -2.23 8.99 2.24
N PRO A 87 -1.73 9.24 3.47
CA PRO A 87 -1.39 8.11 4.37
C PRO A 87 -2.58 7.23 4.74
N PHE A 88 -3.72 7.84 5.04
CA PHE A 88 -4.88 7.07 5.46
C PHE A 88 -5.49 6.27 4.31
N TRP A 89 -5.69 6.93 3.16
CA TRP A 89 -6.27 6.27 1.99
C TRP A 89 -5.33 5.23 1.41
N SER A 90 -4.01 5.45 1.51
CA SER A 90 -3.05 4.44 1.06
C SER A 90 -3.11 3.19 1.91
N PHE A 91 -3.29 3.36 3.22
CA PHE A 91 -3.45 2.22 4.12
C PHE A 91 -4.69 1.41 3.73
N ILE A 92 -5.82 2.08 3.51
CA ILE A 92 -7.04 1.41 3.05
C ILE A 92 -6.81 0.75 1.69
N GLY A 93 -6.16 1.45 0.78
CA GLY A 93 -5.86 0.95 -0.55
C GLY A 93 -4.99 -0.30 -0.52
N ASP A 94 -4.00 -0.34 0.37
CA ASP A 94 -3.13 -1.50 0.52
C ASP A 94 -3.95 -2.76 0.85
N HIS A 95 -4.91 -2.62 1.75
CA HIS A 95 -5.74 -3.76 2.15
C HIS A 95 -6.78 -4.11 1.10
N LYS A 96 -7.32 -3.10 0.41
CA LYS A 96 -8.27 -3.34 -0.68
C LYS A 96 -7.58 -4.07 -1.84
N MET A 97 -6.39 -3.62 -2.23
CA MET A 97 -5.64 -4.28 -3.29
C MET A 97 -5.30 -5.72 -2.91
N TYR A 98 -4.96 -5.95 -1.64
CA TYR A 98 -4.69 -7.28 -1.13
C TYR A 98 -5.91 -8.21 -1.35
N LEU A 99 -7.09 -7.76 -0.95
CA LEU A 99 -8.31 -8.53 -1.13
C LEU A 99 -8.58 -8.78 -2.61
N GLU A 100 -8.35 -7.79 -3.46
CA GLU A 100 -8.57 -7.94 -4.89
C GLU A 100 -7.58 -8.92 -5.53
N ILE A 101 -6.35 -8.97 -5.01
CA ILE A 101 -5.39 -9.98 -5.45
C ILE A 101 -5.90 -11.37 -5.09
N LEU A 102 -6.39 -11.55 -3.88
CA LEU A 102 -6.98 -12.82 -3.46
C LEU A 102 -8.17 -13.22 -4.31
N GLN A 103 -8.92 -12.23 -4.82
CA GLN A 103 -10.07 -12.48 -5.68
C GLN A 103 -9.67 -12.71 -7.15
N GLY A 104 -8.39 -12.64 -7.47
CA GLY A 104 -7.91 -12.83 -8.82
C GLY A 104 -8.03 -11.63 -9.74
N LYS A 105 -8.30 -10.44 -9.19
CA LYS A 105 -8.48 -9.23 -10.00
C LYS A 105 -7.17 -8.61 -10.46
N HIS A 106 -6.07 -8.95 -9.80
CA HIS A 106 -4.74 -8.46 -10.16
C HIS A 106 -3.78 -9.63 -10.21
N LYS A 107 -2.93 -9.65 -11.23
CA LYS A 107 -1.89 -10.69 -11.36
C LYS A 107 -0.63 -10.24 -10.63
N ILE A 108 -0.02 -11.16 -9.89
CA ILE A 108 1.22 -10.89 -9.15
C ILE A 108 2.35 -11.83 -9.56
N ILE A 109 2.04 -12.78 -10.43
CA ILE A 109 3.03 -13.71 -10.97
C ILE A 109 2.88 -13.80 -12.48
#